data_7a4a1ec702dcfbe1a1cde181a3ea55c5
#
_entry.id   7a4a1ec702dcfbe1a1cde181a3ea55c5
#
_cell.length_a   1.000
_cell.length_b   1.000
_cell.length_c   1.000
_cell.angle_alpha   90.00
_cell.angle_beta   90.00
_cell.angle_gamma   90.00
#
_symmetry.space_group_name_H-M   'P 1'
#
loop_
_entity.id
_entity.type
_entity.pdbx_description
1 polymer ?
#
loop_
_entity_poly.entity_id
_entity_poly.type
_entity_poly.pdbx_seq_one_letter_code
_entity_poly.pdbx_strand_id
1 'polypeptide(L)'
;MNSDYETVLFVSRECYVYRIPPRASSEGYRAANWGDMGQPLWKGRIRVVEQGADVPSKCFIRLEDSNSGELFALTPYQPTKQNSYGGVEPVLDSSRYFVLTVVDQSSGQRAYLGMGFPERTESFDFNVALQDWSKRQHPPAALASNETSSTGPSPHIPAGGSKDFSLKPGETLNIKIGGSSTKKKVSEGNLMGSDQTSSIGGGSFLLPPPPPPPTRGR
;
A
#
# COMPACT_ATOMS: atom_id res chain seq x y z
N MET A 1 -19.99 32.87 -4.32
CA MET A 1 -18.57 32.52 -4.47
C MET A 1 -18.37 31.27 -3.64
N ASN A 2 -18.46 30.09 -4.24
CA ASN A 2 -18.13 28.86 -3.55
C ASN A 2 -16.60 28.83 -3.42
N SER A 3 -16.10 29.04 -2.21
CA SER A 3 -14.72 28.77 -1.89
C SER A 3 -14.52 27.28 -2.11
N ASP A 4 -13.89 26.91 -3.23
CA ASP A 4 -13.50 25.53 -3.47
C ASP A 4 -12.52 25.15 -2.36
N TYR A 5 -13.07 24.48 -1.34
CA TYR A 5 -12.28 23.97 -0.24
C TYR A 5 -11.28 22.96 -0.82
N GLU A 6 -10.00 23.24 -0.64
CA GLU A 6 -8.92 22.39 -1.13
C GLU A 6 -8.19 21.76 0.06
N THR A 7 -8.13 20.44 0.08
CA THR A 7 -7.40 19.67 1.08
C THR A 7 -6.22 18.96 0.43
N VAL A 8 -5.04 19.11 1.00
CA VAL A 8 -3.85 18.38 0.54
C VAL A 8 -3.85 17.01 1.18
N LEU A 9 -3.93 15.96 0.36
CA LEU A 9 -3.91 14.56 0.78
C LEU A 9 -2.50 14.00 0.86
N PHE A 10 -1.62 14.46 -0.03
CA PHE A 10 -0.24 14.01 -0.09
C PHE A 10 0.63 15.09 -0.72
N VAL A 11 1.89 15.16 -0.28
CA VAL A 11 2.92 16.00 -0.90
C VAL A 11 4.28 15.30 -0.82
N SER A 12 5.00 15.26 -1.95
CA SER A 12 6.43 14.95 -1.98
C SER A 12 7.18 16.13 -2.60
N ARG A 13 8.33 16.43 -2.01
CA ARG A 13 9.16 17.56 -2.42
C ARG A 13 9.85 17.34 -3.76
N GLU A 14 10.03 16.07 -4.13
CA GLU A 14 10.78 15.69 -5.31
C GLU A 14 10.07 14.57 -6.06
N CYS A 15 9.83 14.79 -7.34
CA CYS A 15 9.45 13.77 -8.30
C CYS A 15 10.10 14.06 -9.66
N TYR A 16 10.27 13.01 -10.43
CA TYR A 16 10.87 13.07 -11.76
C TYR A 16 9.82 12.79 -12.82
N VAL A 17 9.86 13.53 -13.91
CA VAL A 17 8.97 13.33 -15.07
C VAL A 17 9.79 12.90 -16.26
N TYR A 18 9.26 11.92 -16.99
CA TYR A 18 9.90 11.30 -18.14
C TYR A 18 8.97 11.33 -19.35
N ARG A 19 9.57 11.44 -20.53
CA ARG A 19 8.85 11.19 -21.77
C ARG A 19 8.67 9.70 -21.93
N ILE A 20 7.47 9.27 -22.26
CA ILE A 20 7.19 7.87 -22.52
C ILE A 20 7.01 7.62 -24.02
N PRO A 21 7.52 6.50 -24.55
CA PRO A 21 7.25 6.11 -25.94
C PRO A 21 5.77 5.72 -26.09
N PRO A 22 5.24 5.76 -27.32
CA PRO A 22 3.93 5.21 -27.61
C PRO A 22 3.82 3.77 -27.11
N ARG A 23 2.64 3.41 -26.60
CA ARG A 23 2.40 2.08 -26.04
C ARG A 23 2.56 1.00 -27.12
N ALA A 24 3.51 0.09 -26.89
CA ALA A 24 3.82 -0.98 -27.87
C ALA A 24 2.94 -2.23 -27.66
N SER A 25 2.40 -2.45 -26.45
CA SER A 25 1.57 -3.61 -26.13
C SER A 25 0.41 -3.26 -25.19
N SER A 26 -0.59 -4.12 -25.12
CA SER A 26 -1.72 -3.99 -24.18
C SER A 26 -1.38 -4.41 -22.75
N GLU A 27 -0.20 -4.97 -22.48
CA GLU A 27 0.19 -5.52 -21.19
C GLU A 27 0.41 -4.46 -20.09
N GLY A 28 0.70 -3.21 -20.47
CA GLY A 28 0.99 -2.11 -19.54
C GLY A 28 2.31 -1.41 -19.87
N TYR A 29 2.66 -0.43 -19.06
CA TYR A 29 3.90 0.34 -19.22
C TYR A 29 5.05 -0.28 -18.43
N ARG A 30 6.28 -0.07 -18.94
CA ARG A 30 7.53 -0.46 -18.28
C ARG A 30 8.46 0.75 -18.24
N ALA A 31 8.95 1.08 -17.04
CA ALA A 31 9.87 2.21 -16.88
C ALA A 31 11.19 2.01 -17.63
N ALA A 32 11.66 0.77 -17.76
CA ALA A 32 12.85 0.43 -18.54
C ALA A 32 12.79 0.89 -20.01
N ASN A 33 11.59 1.13 -20.56
CA ASN A 33 11.41 1.59 -21.93
C ASN A 33 11.43 3.12 -22.09
N TRP A 34 11.60 3.89 -21.01
CA TRP A 34 11.52 5.36 -21.03
C TRP A 34 12.85 6.05 -21.39
N GLY A 35 13.89 5.28 -21.68
CA GLY A 35 15.21 5.79 -22.00
C GLY A 35 16.12 5.96 -20.78
N ASP A 36 16.94 7.01 -20.80
CA ASP A 36 17.89 7.25 -19.69
C ASP A 36 17.16 7.83 -18.46
N MET A 37 17.01 7.00 -17.44
CA MET A 37 16.37 7.37 -16.18
C MET A 37 17.19 8.40 -15.36
N GLY A 38 18.45 8.60 -15.70
CA GLY A 38 19.30 9.64 -15.11
C GLY A 38 19.02 11.03 -15.65
N GLN A 39 18.27 11.15 -16.76
CA GLN A 39 17.95 12.42 -17.42
C GLN A 39 16.42 12.63 -17.51
N PRO A 40 15.77 13.00 -16.39
CA PRO A 40 14.35 13.32 -16.42
C PRO A 40 14.06 14.53 -17.29
N LEU A 41 12.91 14.53 -17.95
CA LEU A 41 12.41 15.69 -18.71
C LEU A 41 12.20 16.90 -17.80
N TRP A 42 11.75 16.65 -16.57
CA TRP A 42 11.46 17.67 -15.58
C TRP A 42 11.58 17.10 -14.17
N LYS A 43 11.87 17.98 -13.22
CA LYS A 43 11.97 17.68 -11.79
C LYS A 43 11.24 18.74 -10.99
N GLY A 44 10.45 18.34 -10.01
CA GLY A 44 9.72 19.26 -9.15
C GLY A 44 9.02 18.54 -8.02
N ARG A 45 8.03 19.17 -7.42
CA ARG A 45 7.21 18.57 -6.36
C ARG A 45 5.90 18.03 -6.92
N ILE A 46 5.32 17.07 -6.21
CA ILE A 46 3.99 16.53 -6.50
C ILE A 46 3.07 16.80 -5.31
N ARG A 47 1.82 17.17 -5.60
CA ARG A 47 0.75 17.32 -4.61
C ARG A 47 -0.48 16.56 -5.08
N VAL A 48 -1.10 15.81 -4.17
CA VAL A 48 -2.44 15.25 -4.36
C VAL A 48 -3.40 16.13 -3.58
N VAL A 49 -4.37 16.70 -4.26
CA VAL A 49 -5.33 17.63 -3.68
C VAL A 49 -6.76 17.19 -3.93
N GLU A 50 -7.58 17.30 -2.90
CA GLU A 50 -9.01 17.09 -2.97
C GLU A 50 -9.72 18.44 -3.02
N GLN A 51 -10.65 18.60 -3.94
CA GLN A 51 -11.48 19.79 -4.08
C GLN A 51 -12.96 19.44 -3.84
N GLY A 52 -13.58 20.20 -2.96
CA GLY A 52 -14.96 20.00 -2.52
C GLY A 52 -15.02 19.49 -1.09
N ALA A 53 -16.00 19.97 -0.32
CA ALA A 53 -16.21 19.58 1.07
C ALA A 53 -17.07 18.30 1.19
N ASP A 54 -17.91 18.04 0.19
CA ASP A 54 -18.88 16.96 0.19
C ASP A 54 -18.53 15.88 -0.83
N VAL A 55 -19.05 14.68 -0.62
CA VAL A 55 -18.96 13.57 -1.57
C VAL A 55 -20.08 13.70 -2.62
N PRO A 56 -19.77 13.64 -3.92
CA PRO A 56 -18.47 13.33 -4.52
C PRO A 56 -17.54 14.54 -4.64
N SER A 57 -16.36 14.45 -4.04
CA SER A 57 -15.30 15.42 -4.22
C SER A 57 -14.45 15.10 -5.47
N LYS A 58 -13.63 16.06 -5.90
CA LYS A 58 -12.70 15.88 -7.02
C LYS A 58 -11.28 15.72 -6.50
N CYS A 59 -10.51 14.82 -7.09
CA CYS A 59 -9.10 14.65 -6.77
C CYS A 59 -8.22 14.99 -7.96
N PHE A 60 -7.15 15.74 -7.67
CA PHE A 60 -6.18 16.17 -8.68
C PHE A 60 -4.77 15.89 -8.21
N ILE A 61 -3.94 15.46 -9.14
CA ILE A 61 -2.50 15.34 -8.94
C ILE A 61 -1.87 16.50 -9.69
N ARG A 62 -1.16 17.35 -8.95
CA ARG A 62 -0.47 18.53 -9.47
C ARG A 62 1.02 18.30 -9.43
N LEU A 63 1.67 18.49 -10.56
CA LEU A 63 3.12 18.59 -10.67
C LEU A 63 3.47 20.08 -10.71
N GLU A 64 4.23 20.52 -9.74
CA GLU A 64 4.53 21.95 -9.53
C GLU A 64 6.04 22.15 -9.41
N ASP A 65 6.53 23.27 -9.94
CA ASP A 65 7.91 23.67 -9.70
C ASP A 65 8.16 23.87 -8.21
N SER A 66 9.25 23.29 -7.70
CA SER A 66 9.54 23.29 -6.26
C SER A 66 9.85 24.70 -5.70
N ASN A 67 10.31 25.63 -6.54
CA ASN A 67 10.72 26.98 -6.14
C ASN A 67 9.61 28.01 -6.38
N SER A 68 9.05 28.04 -7.59
CA SER A 68 8.04 29.04 -7.97
C SER A 68 6.62 28.60 -7.58
N GLY A 69 6.36 27.30 -7.44
CA GLY A 69 5.02 26.76 -7.24
C GLY A 69 4.19 26.76 -8.52
N GLU A 70 4.79 27.07 -9.66
CA GLU A 70 4.11 27.08 -10.96
C GLU A 70 3.66 25.67 -11.35
N LEU A 71 2.44 25.56 -11.87
CA LEU A 71 1.88 24.28 -12.31
C LEU A 71 2.53 23.83 -13.61
N PHE A 72 3.24 22.72 -13.58
CA PHE A 72 3.79 22.05 -14.75
C PHE A 72 2.77 21.16 -15.44
N ALA A 73 2.06 20.34 -14.69
CA ALA A 73 1.04 19.43 -15.23
C ALA A 73 -0.04 19.09 -14.21
N LEU A 74 -1.24 18.79 -14.71
CA LEU A 74 -2.39 18.41 -13.92
C LEU A 74 -2.95 17.08 -14.40
N THR A 75 -3.21 16.16 -13.47
CA THR A 75 -3.89 14.90 -13.72
C THR A 75 -5.15 14.83 -12.86
N PRO A 76 -6.36 14.81 -13.43
CA PRO A 76 -7.55 14.48 -12.68
C PRO A 76 -7.53 12.99 -12.33
N TYR A 77 -7.76 12.66 -11.06
CA TYR A 77 -7.82 11.29 -10.57
C TYR A 77 -9.27 10.88 -10.37
N GLN A 78 -9.76 9.99 -11.21
CA GLN A 78 -11.15 9.51 -11.21
C GLN A 78 -11.19 8.02 -11.55
N PRO A 79 -10.97 7.11 -10.58
CA PRO A 79 -11.11 5.69 -10.83
C PRO A 79 -12.59 5.35 -11.08
N THR A 80 -12.84 4.58 -12.13
CA THR A 80 -14.16 4.08 -12.50
C THR A 80 -14.11 2.58 -12.72
N LYS A 81 -15.26 1.92 -12.82
CA LYS A 81 -15.32 0.47 -13.12
C LYS A 81 -14.65 0.13 -14.47
N GLN A 82 -14.70 1.04 -15.45
CA GLN A 82 -14.06 0.86 -16.77
C GLN A 82 -12.59 1.29 -16.77
N ASN A 83 -12.22 2.25 -15.92
CA ASN A 83 -10.86 2.75 -15.78
C ASN A 83 -10.47 2.72 -14.29
N SER A 84 -10.03 1.58 -13.81
CA SER A 84 -9.63 1.38 -12.42
C SER A 84 -8.41 2.21 -12.01
N TYR A 85 -7.59 2.61 -12.97
CA TYR A 85 -6.40 3.41 -12.71
C TYR A 85 -6.70 4.90 -12.50
N GLY A 86 -7.85 5.39 -12.99
CA GLY A 86 -8.30 6.75 -12.74
C GLY A 86 -7.39 7.87 -13.25
N GLY A 87 -6.49 7.57 -14.17
CA GLY A 87 -5.49 8.53 -14.67
C GLY A 87 -4.07 8.33 -14.12
N VAL A 88 -3.86 7.35 -13.22
CA VAL A 88 -2.56 6.97 -12.64
C VAL A 88 -2.34 5.48 -12.82
N GLU A 89 -1.57 5.08 -13.82
CA GLU A 89 -1.29 3.67 -14.11
C GLU A 89 0.10 3.28 -13.56
N PRO A 90 0.23 2.26 -12.69
CA PRO A 90 1.52 1.79 -12.24
C PRO A 90 2.26 1.09 -13.38
N VAL A 91 3.59 1.16 -13.41
CA VAL A 91 4.39 0.37 -14.34
C VAL A 91 4.58 -1.06 -13.81
N LEU A 92 4.88 -1.99 -14.74
CA LEU A 92 5.00 -3.41 -14.42
C LEU A 92 6.33 -3.80 -13.75
N ASP A 93 7.37 -3.01 -13.99
CA ASP A 93 8.77 -3.34 -13.64
C ASP A 93 9.30 -2.56 -12.44
N SER A 94 8.51 -1.65 -11.87
CA SER A 94 8.94 -0.86 -10.72
C SER A 94 7.77 -0.39 -9.87
N SER A 95 7.94 -0.39 -8.55
CA SER A 95 6.96 0.17 -7.62
C SER A 95 7.08 1.68 -7.42
N ARG A 96 8.08 2.36 -7.98
CA ARG A 96 8.33 3.78 -7.82
C ARG A 96 7.87 4.64 -8.99
N TYR A 97 7.45 4.01 -10.08
CA TYR A 97 7.11 4.72 -11.32
C TYR A 97 5.66 4.51 -11.72
N PHE A 98 5.08 5.56 -12.28
CA PHE A 98 3.69 5.61 -12.72
C PHE A 98 3.58 6.33 -14.05
N VAL A 99 2.52 6.04 -14.78
CA VAL A 99 2.12 6.84 -15.95
C VAL A 99 0.93 7.70 -15.55
N LEU A 100 1.07 9.00 -15.73
CA LEU A 100 0.04 9.99 -15.47
C LEU A 100 -0.64 10.40 -16.78
N THR A 101 -1.98 10.43 -16.77
CA THR A 101 -2.77 11.03 -17.85
C THR A 101 -2.96 12.50 -17.55
N VAL A 102 -2.11 13.35 -18.08
CA VAL A 102 -2.21 14.80 -17.88
C VAL A 102 -3.22 15.41 -18.85
N VAL A 103 -3.88 16.45 -18.39
CA VAL A 103 -4.88 17.19 -19.17
C VAL A 103 -4.46 18.64 -19.24
N ASP A 104 -4.34 19.15 -20.44
CA ASP A 104 -4.14 20.59 -20.65
C ASP A 104 -5.47 21.32 -20.39
N GLN A 105 -5.45 22.23 -19.43
CA GLN A 105 -6.65 22.98 -19.03
C GLN A 105 -7.17 23.92 -20.12
N SER A 106 -6.31 24.35 -21.04
CA SER A 106 -6.68 25.29 -22.09
C SER A 106 -7.31 24.62 -23.30
N SER A 107 -6.74 23.49 -23.75
CA SER A 107 -7.17 22.78 -24.94
C SER A 107 -7.99 21.52 -24.66
N GLY A 108 -7.99 21.03 -23.41
CA GLY A 108 -8.59 19.75 -23.02
C GLY A 108 -7.86 18.53 -23.60
N GLN A 109 -6.71 18.74 -24.23
CA GLN A 109 -5.90 17.65 -24.78
C GLN A 109 -5.31 16.80 -23.67
N ARG A 110 -5.17 15.49 -23.94
CA ARG A 110 -4.59 14.54 -23.04
C ARG A 110 -3.22 14.10 -23.52
N ALA A 111 -2.28 14.02 -22.59
CA ALA A 111 -0.96 13.47 -22.83
C ALA A 111 -0.60 12.46 -21.71
N TYR A 112 0.36 11.59 -22.01
CA TYR A 112 0.85 10.61 -21.05
C TYR A 112 2.28 10.96 -20.68
N LEU A 113 2.54 11.06 -19.39
CA LEU A 113 3.86 11.33 -18.83
C LEU A 113 4.25 10.21 -17.87
N GLY A 114 5.50 9.77 -17.91
CA GLY A 114 6.10 8.96 -16.88
C GLY A 114 6.41 9.80 -15.67
N MET A 115 6.12 9.31 -14.47
CA MET A 115 6.45 9.96 -13.23
C MET A 115 7.12 8.97 -12.29
N GLY A 116 8.13 9.40 -11.57
CA GLY A 116 8.86 8.57 -10.62
C GLY A 116 9.21 9.29 -9.33
N PHE A 117 9.25 8.53 -8.25
CA PHE A 117 9.72 8.99 -6.94
C PHE A 117 11.17 8.58 -6.71
N PRO A 118 11.98 9.39 -6.02
CA PRO A 118 13.32 9.00 -5.58
C PRO A 118 13.24 7.85 -4.59
N GLU A 119 12.30 7.89 -3.66
CA GLU A 119 12.16 6.93 -2.58
C GLU A 119 10.91 6.05 -2.73
N ARG A 120 11.05 4.78 -2.34
CA ARG A 120 9.96 3.81 -2.39
C ARG A 120 8.85 4.12 -1.37
N THR A 121 9.22 4.70 -0.26
CA THR A 121 8.27 5.10 0.80
C THR A 121 7.32 6.17 0.29
N GLU A 122 7.83 7.20 -0.40
CA GLU A 122 6.99 8.26 -0.98
C GLU A 122 6.00 7.73 -2.02
N SER A 123 6.45 6.78 -2.85
CA SER A 123 5.61 6.07 -3.80
C SER A 123 4.49 5.27 -3.12
N PHE A 124 4.80 4.64 -1.99
CA PHE A 124 3.80 3.92 -1.20
C PHE A 124 2.78 4.88 -0.60
N ASP A 125 3.22 5.96 0.03
CA ASP A 125 2.36 6.97 0.65
C ASP A 125 1.45 7.65 -0.39
N PHE A 126 1.97 7.91 -1.58
CA PHE A 126 1.20 8.40 -2.72
C PHE A 126 0.05 7.45 -3.09
N ASN A 127 0.35 6.14 -3.21
CA ASN A 127 -0.68 5.13 -3.48
C ASN A 127 -1.72 5.04 -2.37
N VAL A 128 -1.29 5.11 -1.10
CA VAL A 128 -2.20 5.09 0.05
C VAL A 128 -3.14 6.28 0.00
N ALA A 129 -2.63 7.49 -0.24
CA ALA A 129 -3.46 8.70 -0.35
C ALA A 129 -4.54 8.59 -1.44
N LEU A 130 -4.19 8.06 -2.62
CA LEU A 130 -5.13 7.85 -3.71
C LEU A 130 -6.19 6.79 -3.38
N GLN A 131 -5.78 5.68 -2.78
CA GLN A 131 -6.67 4.60 -2.38
C GLN A 131 -7.65 5.04 -1.30
N ASP A 132 -7.17 5.79 -0.30
CA ASP A 132 -8.01 6.27 0.79
C ASP A 132 -9.03 7.29 0.31
N TRP A 133 -8.64 8.19 -0.59
CA TRP A 133 -9.59 9.08 -1.24
C TRP A 133 -10.64 8.28 -2.03
N SER A 134 -10.23 7.31 -2.85
CA SER A 134 -11.13 6.47 -3.64
C SER A 134 -12.12 5.69 -2.77
N LYS A 135 -11.68 5.14 -1.63
CA LYS A 135 -12.56 4.45 -0.66
C LYS A 135 -13.59 5.38 -0.06
N ARG A 136 -13.22 6.63 0.24
CA ARG A 136 -14.17 7.64 0.75
C ARG A 136 -15.24 8.01 -0.27
N GLN A 137 -14.88 8.05 -1.57
CA GLN A 137 -15.84 8.31 -2.64
C GLN A 137 -16.84 7.16 -2.87
N HIS A 138 -16.43 5.93 -2.54
CA HIS A 138 -17.22 4.72 -2.76
C HIS A 138 -17.28 3.89 -1.46
N PRO A 139 -17.97 4.38 -0.42
CA PRO A 139 -18.11 3.60 0.80
C PRO A 139 -18.78 2.25 0.47
N PRO A 140 -18.26 1.13 0.97
CA PRO A 140 -18.91 -0.15 0.77
C PRO A 140 -20.34 -0.08 1.32
N ALA A 141 -21.30 -0.59 0.55
CA ALA A 141 -22.73 -0.52 0.86
C ALA A 141 -23.11 -1.06 2.26
N ALA A 142 -22.23 -1.84 2.88
CA ALA A 142 -22.39 -2.32 4.26
C ALA A 142 -22.23 -1.23 5.34
N LEU A 143 -21.57 -0.09 5.04
CA LEU A 143 -21.40 1.01 5.99
C LEU A 143 -22.50 2.09 5.83
N ALA A 144 -23.12 2.18 4.65
CA ALA A 144 -24.20 3.15 4.38
C ALA A 144 -25.52 2.80 5.09
N SER A 145 -25.68 1.58 5.60
CA SER A 145 -26.88 1.13 6.32
C SER A 145 -26.83 1.33 7.83
N ASN A 146 -25.74 1.87 8.41
CA ASN A 146 -25.60 2.01 9.86
C ASN A 146 -25.71 3.43 10.41
N GLU A 147 -26.00 4.45 9.58
CA GLU A 147 -26.14 5.82 10.08
C GLU A 147 -27.57 6.24 10.43
N THR A 148 -28.54 5.35 10.26
CA THR A 148 -29.89 5.61 10.75
C THR A 148 -30.34 4.49 11.68
N SER A 149 -30.37 4.84 12.97
CA SER A 149 -30.97 4.08 14.05
C SER A 149 -30.14 2.92 14.61
N SER A 150 -29.36 3.17 15.64
CA SER A 150 -29.50 2.35 16.83
C SER A 150 -28.75 2.96 18.01
N THR A 151 -29.46 3.58 18.91
CA THR A 151 -29.22 3.58 20.36
C THR A 151 -29.37 2.15 20.93
N GLY A 152 -29.03 1.12 20.15
CA GLY A 152 -29.00 -0.27 20.58
C GLY A 152 -27.57 -0.80 20.68
N PRO A 153 -27.28 -1.66 21.64
CA PRO A 153 -25.96 -2.28 21.73
C PRO A 153 -25.63 -3.05 20.45
N SER A 154 -24.35 -2.93 19.99
CA SER A 154 -23.83 -3.61 18.81
C SER A 154 -24.24 -5.09 18.78
N PRO A 155 -24.70 -5.65 17.63
CA PRO A 155 -25.13 -7.06 17.54
C PRO A 155 -24.03 -8.07 17.86
N HIS A 156 -22.79 -7.61 18.01
CA HIS A 156 -21.66 -8.45 18.44
C HIS A 156 -21.39 -8.39 19.94
N ILE A 157 -22.11 -7.58 20.70
CA ILE A 157 -22.08 -7.61 22.17
C ILE A 157 -23.32 -8.37 22.62
N PRO A 158 -23.18 -9.60 23.16
CA PRO A 158 -24.34 -10.29 23.69
C PRO A 158 -24.99 -9.46 24.78
N ALA A 159 -26.28 -9.18 24.64
CA ALA A 159 -27.09 -8.53 25.68
C ALA A 159 -27.26 -9.48 26.87
N GLY A 160 -26.32 -9.48 27.76
CA GLY A 160 -26.31 -10.33 28.97
C GLY A 160 -24.94 -10.30 29.59
N GLY A 161 -24.84 -9.73 30.77
CA GLY A 161 -23.77 -9.69 31.73
C GLY A 161 -22.34 -9.92 31.23
N SER A 162 -21.40 -9.16 31.75
CA SER A 162 -19.98 -9.28 31.41
C SER A 162 -19.57 -10.75 31.40
N LYS A 163 -19.36 -11.32 30.21
CA LYS A 163 -18.78 -12.65 30.09
C LYS A 163 -17.31 -12.51 30.43
N ASP A 164 -16.91 -13.16 31.49
CA ASP A 164 -15.51 -13.32 31.86
C ASP A 164 -14.86 -14.28 30.84
N PHE A 165 -13.95 -13.73 30.03
CA PHE A 165 -13.17 -14.47 29.04
C PHE A 165 -11.82 -14.95 29.63
N SER A 166 -11.61 -14.81 30.94
CA SER A 166 -10.42 -15.36 31.58
C SER A 166 -10.48 -16.88 31.60
N LEU A 167 -9.36 -17.51 31.25
CA LEU A 167 -9.21 -18.95 31.32
C LEU A 167 -9.21 -19.40 32.77
N LYS A 168 -10.00 -20.42 33.09
CA LYS A 168 -9.96 -21.07 34.39
C LYS A 168 -8.60 -21.73 34.63
N PRO A 169 -8.12 -21.84 35.90
CA PRO A 169 -6.87 -22.52 36.19
C PRO A 169 -6.88 -23.95 35.61
N GLY A 170 -5.95 -24.23 34.67
CA GLY A 170 -5.86 -25.52 33.96
C GLY A 170 -6.53 -25.60 32.59
N GLU A 171 -7.19 -24.55 32.14
CA GLU A 171 -7.81 -24.49 30.80
C GLU A 171 -6.80 -23.92 29.78
N THR A 172 -6.58 -24.65 28.66
CA THR A 172 -5.68 -24.24 27.58
C THR A 172 -6.46 -24.04 26.29
N LEU A 173 -6.21 -22.92 25.61
CA LEU A 173 -6.77 -22.63 24.28
C LEU A 173 -6.00 -23.39 23.19
N ASN A 174 -6.68 -24.31 22.51
CA ASN A 174 -6.15 -24.94 21.31
C ASN A 174 -6.51 -24.14 20.08
N ILE A 175 -5.56 -23.34 19.57
CA ILE A 175 -5.72 -22.59 18.33
C ILE A 175 -5.25 -23.50 17.17
N LYS A 176 -6.18 -23.93 16.33
CA LYS A 176 -5.86 -24.61 15.06
C LYS A 176 -5.49 -23.56 14.02
N ILE A 177 -4.21 -23.32 13.84
CA ILE A 177 -3.69 -22.53 12.72
C ILE A 177 -3.50 -23.52 11.55
N GLY A 178 -4.30 -23.35 10.53
CA GLY A 178 -4.37 -24.12 9.27
C GLY A 178 -3.35 -25.23 9.02
N GLY A 179 -3.82 -26.48 9.03
CA GLY A 179 -3.21 -27.61 8.32
C GLY A 179 -1.98 -28.25 8.97
N SER A 180 -2.22 -29.25 9.72
CA SER A 180 -1.56 -30.50 10.09
C SER A 180 -1.47 -30.69 11.62
N SER A 181 -2.40 -31.52 12.10
CA SER A 181 -2.43 -31.94 13.50
C SER A 181 -1.42 -33.06 13.73
N THR A 182 -0.34 -32.79 14.43
CA THR A 182 0.38 -33.84 15.16
C THR A 182 -0.08 -33.80 16.62
N LYS A 183 -0.97 -34.70 16.97
CA LYS A 183 -1.35 -34.96 18.34
C LYS A 183 -0.16 -35.56 19.09
N LYS A 184 0.44 -34.78 19.99
CA LYS A 184 1.33 -35.33 21.01
C LYS A 184 0.52 -35.51 22.29
N LYS A 185 0.13 -36.78 22.56
CA LYS A 185 -0.51 -37.20 23.78
C LYS A 185 0.56 -37.27 24.86
N VAL A 186 0.48 -36.41 25.86
CA VAL A 186 1.27 -36.53 27.08
C VAL A 186 0.43 -37.34 28.06
N SER A 187 0.83 -38.58 28.32
CA SER A 187 0.33 -39.37 29.43
C SER A 187 1.32 -39.25 30.58
N GLU A 188 0.81 -38.84 31.73
CA GLU A 188 1.48 -39.02 33.02
C GLU A 188 1.64 -40.49 33.33
N GLY A 189 2.80 -40.84 33.87
CA GLY A 189 2.96 -42.14 34.49
C GLY A 189 4.39 -42.64 34.61
N ASN A 190 4.96 -42.36 35.74
CA ASN A 190 5.80 -43.25 36.55
C ASN A 190 7.28 -43.48 36.20
N LEU A 191 8.05 -43.29 37.28
CA LEU A 191 9.47 -43.51 37.52
C LEU A 191 9.93 -44.98 37.28
N MET A 192 11.20 -45.08 36.96
CA MET A 192 12.20 -46.13 37.20
C MET A 192 12.74 -46.86 35.97
N GLY A 193 14.04 -46.71 35.81
CA GLY A 193 14.97 -47.80 35.58
C GLY A 193 15.60 -47.95 34.19
N SER A 194 16.91 -47.69 34.16
CA SER A 194 18.00 -48.40 33.43
C SER A 194 18.10 -48.25 31.91
N ASP A 195 19.26 -47.66 31.56
CA ASP A 195 20.20 -47.98 30.46
C ASP A 195 19.70 -48.73 29.22
N GLN A 196 19.87 -48.11 28.06
CA GLN A 196 20.78 -48.56 27.01
C GLN A 196 20.71 -47.68 25.74
N THR A 197 21.90 -47.38 25.29
CA THR A 197 22.34 -46.80 24.03
C THR A 197 21.54 -47.18 22.79
N SER A 198 21.19 -46.19 21.96
CA SER A 198 21.47 -46.22 20.51
C SER A 198 21.13 -44.89 19.84
N SER A 199 22.10 -44.42 19.12
CA SER A 199 22.16 -43.29 18.20
C SER A 199 21.05 -43.32 17.15
N ILE A 200 20.55 -42.12 16.72
CA ILE A 200 20.44 -41.71 15.30
C ILE A 200 19.76 -40.32 15.25
N GLY A 201 20.49 -39.31 14.73
CA GLY A 201 20.06 -38.37 13.72
C GLY A 201 19.16 -37.22 14.14
N GLY A 202 19.66 -36.24 14.88
CA GLY A 202 19.08 -34.90 14.94
C GLY A 202 19.92 -33.90 14.14
N GLY A 203 19.50 -33.57 12.91
CA GLY A 203 20.12 -32.55 12.08
C GLY A 203 19.92 -31.16 12.68
N SER A 204 20.92 -30.67 13.40
CA SER A 204 21.03 -29.26 13.79
C SER A 204 21.40 -28.47 12.55
N PHE A 205 20.52 -27.59 12.09
CA PHE A 205 20.86 -26.57 11.11
C PHE A 205 21.73 -25.51 11.81
N LEU A 206 23.05 -25.73 11.76
CA LEU A 206 24.02 -24.72 12.14
C LEU A 206 24.12 -23.70 11.00
N LEU A 207 23.80 -22.48 11.29
CA LEU A 207 24.07 -21.36 10.39
C LEU A 207 25.59 -21.22 10.21
N PRO A 208 26.07 -20.98 8.97
CA PRO A 208 27.49 -20.75 8.73
C PRO A 208 27.99 -19.49 9.44
N PRO A 209 29.24 -19.47 9.96
CA PRO A 209 29.79 -18.31 10.61
C PRO A 209 29.97 -17.15 9.63
N PRO A 210 29.91 -15.88 10.08
CA PRO A 210 30.12 -14.73 9.24
C PRO A 210 31.54 -14.65 8.69
N PRO A 211 31.76 -14.07 7.50
CA PRO A 211 33.06 -13.93 6.90
C PRO A 211 33.97 -12.99 7.72
N PRO A 212 35.30 -13.24 7.74
CA PRO A 212 36.24 -12.39 8.46
C PRO A 212 36.34 -10.98 7.84
N PRO A 213 36.68 -9.96 8.63
CA PRO A 213 36.82 -8.59 8.13
C PRO A 213 38.05 -8.48 7.18
N PRO A 214 38.03 -7.55 6.22
CA PRO A 214 39.12 -7.36 5.28
C PRO A 214 40.36 -6.87 5.99
N THR A 215 41.48 -7.57 5.80
CA THR A 215 42.83 -7.17 6.24
C THR A 215 43.27 -5.91 5.48
N ARG A 216 43.49 -4.81 6.21
CA ARG A 216 44.21 -3.64 5.69
C ARG A 216 45.61 -4.05 5.30
N GLY A 217 45.89 -4.07 4.02
CA GLY A 217 47.26 -4.14 3.49
C GLY A 217 48.01 -2.84 3.81
N ARG A 218 49.22 -3.03 4.20
CA ARG A 218 50.24 -2.02 4.54
C ARG A 218 50.84 -1.47 3.24
#